data_27c85ddff02fdb22612302d5ef215a89
#
_entry.id   27c85ddff02fdb22612302d5ef215a89
#
_cell.length_a   1.000
_cell.length_b   1.000
_cell.length_c   1.000
_cell.angle_alpha   90.00
_cell.angle_beta   90.00
_cell.angle_gamma   90.00
#
_symmetry.space_group_name_H-M   'P 1'
#
loop_
_entity.id
_entity.type
_entity.pdbx_description
1 polymer ?
#
loop_
_entity_poly.entity_id
_entity_poly.type
_entity_poly.pdbx_seq_one_letter_code
_entity_poly.pdbx_strand_id
1 'polypeptide(L)'
;MFYTQMKLGWFCDWKKIKEYLQKERDILEMRYYAGVKSGDEKMASFLRYLDNVGITPVTKPIKVIKIADNDPLKKLRKYSEIYKSNCDVEITTDVLLERKEIDEIILFTGDSDFQYLIRKLKDLGKKVIIFSSRKTISWEIKLEASKYIYLEDIKEVIIRK
;
A
#
# COMPACT_ATOMS: atom_id res chain seq x y z
N MET A 1 -3.59 0.49 -0.42
CA MET A 1 -3.87 1.91 -0.04
C MET A 1 -5.04 2.54 -0.80
N PHE A 2 -5.14 2.44 -2.13
CA PHE A 2 -6.27 3.00 -2.89
C PHE A 2 -7.64 2.51 -2.39
N TYR A 3 -7.81 1.21 -2.21
CA TYR A 3 -9.05 0.62 -1.66
C TYR A 3 -9.39 1.18 -0.27
N THR A 4 -8.40 1.35 0.58
CA THR A 4 -8.58 1.94 1.91
C THR A 4 -9.12 3.37 1.81
N GLN A 5 -8.57 4.21 0.94
CA GLN A 5 -9.03 5.59 0.74
C GLN A 5 -10.47 5.65 0.20
N MET A 6 -10.84 4.74 -0.71
CA MET A 6 -12.23 4.61 -1.18
C MET A 6 -13.20 4.29 -0.03
N LYS A 7 -12.81 3.42 0.89
CA LYS A 7 -13.61 3.07 2.08
C LYS A 7 -13.67 4.20 3.11
N LEU A 8 -12.63 5.02 3.19
CA LEU A 8 -12.58 6.19 4.08
C LEU A 8 -13.49 7.33 3.59
N GLY A 9 -13.70 7.46 2.27
CA GLY A 9 -14.43 8.57 1.66
C GLY A 9 -13.62 9.88 1.58
N TRP A 10 -12.31 9.81 1.80
CA TRP A 10 -11.37 10.92 1.63
C TRP A 10 -10.00 10.41 1.21
N PHE A 11 -9.17 11.29 0.65
CA PHE A 11 -7.86 10.96 0.13
C PHE A 11 -6.75 11.54 0.99
N CYS A 12 -5.68 10.76 1.13
CA CYS A 12 -4.47 11.21 1.79
C CYS A 12 -3.64 12.10 0.86
N ASP A 13 -3.02 13.11 1.45
CA ASP A 13 -1.94 13.87 0.83
C ASP A 13 -0.61 13.21 1.17
N TRP A 14 0.06 12.66 0.17
CA TRP A 14 1.30 11.90 0.36
C TRP A 14 2.47 12.75 0.84
N LYS A 15 2.52 14.02 0.44
CA LYS A 15 3.51 14.97 0.95
C LYS A 15 3.31 15.17 2.46
N LYS A 16 2.08 15.39 2.89
CA LYS A 16 1.76 15.54 4.32
C LYS A 16 2.01 14.26 5.13
N ILE A 17 1.76 13.08 4.54
CA ILE A 17 2.11 11.80 5.17
C ILE A 17 3.63 11.73 5.39
N LYS A 18 4.43 12.06 4.38
CA LYS A 18 5.89 12.08 4.49
C LYS A 18 6.35 13.05 5.58
N GLU A 19 5.84 14.28 5.56
CA GLU A 19 6.13 15.29 6.59
C GLU A 19 5.73 14.83 8.00
N TYR A 20 4.57 14.17 8.12
CA TYR A 20 4.11 13.61 9.39
C TYR A 20 5.07 12.54 9.92
N LEU A 21 5.51 11.61 9.07
CA LEU A 21 6.45 10.56 9.45
C LEU A 21 7.82 11.11 9.83
N GLN A 22 8.30 12.13 9.13
CA GLN A 22 9.61 12.77 9.35
C GLN A 22 9.69 13.60 10.64
N LYS A 23 8.57 13.91 11.30
CA LYS A 23 8.58 14.65 12.58
C LYS A 23 9.24 13.87 13.71
N GLU A 24 9.13 12.55 13.70
CA GLU A 24 9.60 11.69 14.80
C GLU A 24 10.58 10.61 14.33
N ARG A 25 10.88 10.55 13.03
CA ARG A 25 11.64 9.46 12.41
C ARG A 25 12.58 9.99 11.34
N ASP A 26 13.74 9.39 11.26
CA ASP A 26 14.61 9.54 10.09
C ASP A 26 14.12 8.54 9.02
N ILE A 27 13.42 9.07 8.02
CA ILE A 27 12.86 8.26 6.91
C ILE A 27 13.91 8.16 5.81
N LEU A 28 14.58 7.03 5.75
CA LEU A 28 15.60 6.75 4.75
C LEU A 28 15.02 6.67 3.35
N GLU A 29 13.86 6.02 3.20
CA GLU A 29 13.20 5.86 1.92
C GLU A 29 11.69 5.66 2.09
N MET A 30 10.94 6.12 1.11
CA MET A 30 9.50 5.88 1.01
C MET A 30 9.16 5.44 -0.40
N ARG A 31 8.49 4.28 -0.54
CA ARG A 31 8.10 3.70 -1.83
C ARG A 31 6.58 3.59 -1.97
N TYR A 32 6.10 3.80 -3.18
CA TYR A 32 4.70 3.62 -3.53
C TYR A 32 4.56 2.56 -4.62
N TYR A 33 3.91 1.45 -4.29
CA TYR A 33 3.73 0.32 -5.21
C TYR A 33 2.39 0.40 -5.92
N ALA A 34 2.39 0.33 -7.25
CA ALA A 34 1.18 0.41 -8.05
C ALA A 34 1.21 -0.45 -9.31
N GLY A 35 0.07 -1.05 -9.62
CA GLY A 35 -0.19 -1.53 -10.95
C GLY A 35 -0.55 -0.37 -11.87
N VAL A 36 0.00 -0.38 -13.09
CA VAL A 36 -0.24 0.66 -14.08
C VAL A 36 -0.81 0.07 -15.36
N LYS A 37 -1.78 0.79 -15.96
CA LYS A 37 -2.32 0.49 -17.28
C LYS A 37 -1.62 1.37 -18.32
N SER A 38 -1.28 0.80 -19.48
CA SER A 38 -0.73 1.59 -20.59
C SER A 38 -1.70 2.71 -20.99
N GLY A 39 -1.19 3.93 -21.15
CA GLY A 39 -1.98 5.10 -21.52
C GLY A 39 -2.80 5.73 -20.40
N ASP A 40 -2.58 5.36 -19.15
CA ASP A 40 -3.25 6.02 -18.01
C ASP A 40 -2.51 7.30 -17.59
N GLU A 41 -2.84 8.41 -18.26
CA GLU A 41 -2.24 9.72 -18.04
C GLU A 41 -2.46 10.24 -16.60
N LYS A 42 -3.60 9.90 -15.97
CA LYS A 42 -3.87 10.30 -14.58
C LYS A 42 -2.93 9.60 -13.61
N MET A 43 -2.73 8.30 -13.80
CA MET A 43 -1.78 7.53 -13.02
C MET A 43 -0.35 8.03 -13.28
N ALA A 44 0.04 8.26 -14.53
CA ALA A 44 1.35 8.79 -14.86
C ALA A 44 1.62 10.15 -14.18
N SER A 45 0.64 11.06 -14.18
CA SER A 45 0.75 12.35 -13.47
C SER A 45 0.86 12.18 -11.97
N PHE A 46 0.12 11.25 -11.39
CA PHE A 46 0.19 10.95 -9.96
C PHE A 46 1.57 10.38 -9.57
N LEU A 47 2.13 9.47 -10.36
CA LEU A 47 3.45 8.90 -10.10
C LEU A 47 4.56 9.97 -10.20
N ARG A 48 4.48 10.87 -11.17
CA ARG A 48 5.39 12.04 -11.24
C ARG A 48 5.27 12.94 -10.01
N TYR A 49 4.05 13.17 -9.53
CA TYR A 49 3.85 13.92 -8.28
C TYR A 49 4.54 13.22 -7.09
N LEU A 50 4.39 11.89 -6.95
CA LEU A 50 5.05 11.14 -5.88
C LEU A 50 6.57 11.25 -5.94
N ASP A 51 7.15 11.10 -7.13
CA ASP A 51 8.58 11.24 -7.34
C ASP A 51 9.08 12.64 -6.97
N ASN A 52 8.37 13.68 -7.39
CA ASN A 52 8.68 15.08 -7.05
C ASN A 52 8.64 15.37 -5.53
N VAL A 53 7.83 14.67 -4.76
CA VAL A 53 7.81 14.80 -3.30
C VAL A 53 8.76 13.80 -2.61
N GLY A 54 9.58 13.09 -3.38
CA GLY A 54 10.59 12.16 -2.89
C GLY A 54 9.98 10.88 -2.33
N ILE A 55 8.96 10.35 -3.00
CA ILE A 55 8.38 9.02 -2.78
C ILE A 55 8.60 8.22 -4.05
N THR A 56 9.43 7.20 -4.00
CA THR A 56 9.84 6.42 -5.17
C THR A 56 8.68 5.55 -5.68
N PRO A 57 8.19 5.75 -6.93
CA PRO A 57 7.19 4.87 -7.49
C PRO A 57 7.80 3.54 -7.92
N VAL A 58 7.21 2.44 -7.48
CA VAL A 58 7.51 1.09 -7.97
C VAL A 58 6.28 0.56 -8.70
N THR A 59 6.41 0.31 -10.00
CA THR A 59 5.26 -0.01 -10.83
C THR A 59 5.39 -1.35 -11.54
N LYS A 60 4.26 -2.00 -11.80
CA LYS A 60 4.18 -3.13 -12.71
C LYS A 60 2.95 -3.03 -13.62
N PRO A 61 2.99 -3.63 -14.82
CA PRO A 61 1.83 -3.66 -15.70
C PRO A 61 0.64 -4.36 -15.05
N ILE A 62 -0.55 -3.81 -15.21
CA ILE A 62 -1.80 -4.48 -14.82
C ILE A 62 -2.04 -5.64 -15.78
N LYS A 63 -2.22 -6.85 -15.24
CA LYS A 63 -2.63 -8.01 -16.02
C LYS A 63 -4.14 -7.96 -16.26
N VAL A 64 -4.52 -7.91 -17.54
CA VAL A 64 -5.92 -7.99 -17.95
C VAL A 64 -6.25 -9.44 -18.28
N ILE A 65 -7.20 -10.02 -17.56
CA ILE A 65 -7.70 -11.38 -17.79
C ILE A 65 -9.06 -11.24 -18.45
N LYS A 66 -9.15 -11.63 -19.71
CA LYS A 66 -10.44 -11.68 -20.41
C LYS A 66 -11.22 -12.92 -19.96
N ILE A 67 -12.46 -12.73 -19.59
CA ILE A 67 -13.37 -13.81 -19.22
C ILE A 67 -13.98 -14.38 -20.51
N ALA A 68 -13.85 -15.69 -20.71
CA ALA A 68 -14.41 -16.36 -21.88
C ALA A 68 -15.93 -16.20 -21.94
N ASP A 69 -16.51 -16.15 -23.13
CA ASP A 69 -17.94 -15.91 -23.33
C ASP A 69 -18.82 -17.02 -22.75
N ASN A 70 -18.29 -18.24 -22.67
CA ASN A 70 -18.94 -19.42 -22.11
C ASN A 70 -18.72 -19.59 -20.59
N ASP A 71 -17.99 -18.69 -19.93
CA ASP A 71 -17.76 -18.79 -18.49
C ASP A 71 -19.06 -18.50 -17.71
N PRO A 72 -19.52 -19.44 -16.87
CA PRO A 72 -20.72 -19.23 -16.04
C PRO A 72 -20.64 -17.97 -15.15
N LEU A 73 -19.43 -17.58 -14.75
CA LEU A 73 -19.20 -16.38 -13.94
C LEU A 73 -19.46 -15.09 -14.71
N LYS A 74 -19.38 -15.09 -16.05
CA LYS A 74 -19.69 -13.92 -16.87
C LYS A 74 -21.15 -13.52 -16.74
N LYS A 75 -22.07 -14.50 -16.68
CA LYS A 75 -23.52 -14.27 -16.48
C LYS A 75 -23.83 -13.70 -15.08
N LEU A 76 -23.06 -14.13 -14.07
CA LEU A 76 -23.24 -13.70 -12.66
C LEU A 76 -22.62 -12.33 -12.37
N ARG A 77 -21.49 -11.99 -12.96
CA ARG A 77 -20.66 -10.84 -12.57
C ARG A 77 -20.74 -9.64 -13.50
N LYS A 78 -21.38 -9.73 -14.66
CA LYS A 78 -21.47 -8.63 -15.68
C LYS A 78 -20.13 -8.01 -16.12
N TYR A 79 -19.00 -8.71 -15.90
CA TYR A 79 -17.67 -8.22 -16.28
C TYR A 79 -17.12 -9.08 -17.43
N SER A 80 -16.54 -8.41 -18.43
CA SER A 80 -15.82 -9.06 -19.53
C SER A 80 -14.32 -9.19 -19.27
N GLU A 81 -13.80 -8.42 -18.34
CA GLU A 81 -12.37 -8.35 -18.00
C GLU A 81 -12.15 -8.25 -16.49
N ILE A 82 -11.12 -8.91 -16.01
CA ILE A 82 -10.63 -8.79 -14.63
C ILE A 82 -9.26 -8.13 -14.68
N TYR A 83 -9.11 -7.01 -13.99
CA TYR A 83 -7.84 -6.32 -13.83
C TYR A 83 -7.16 -6.83 -12.56
N LYS A 84 -5.99 -7.47 -12.71
CA LYS A 84 -5.22 -7.98 -11.58
C LYS A 84 -3.89 -7.25 -11.48
N SER A 85 -3.68 -6.60 -10.34
CA SER A 85 -2.41 -6.02 -9.97
C SER A 85 -2.26 -6.11 -8.47
N ASN A 86 -1.37 -6.98 -8.03
CA ASN A 86 -1.01 -7.16 -6.64
C ASN A 86 0.50 -7.02 -6.54
N CYS A 87 0.99 -6.12 -5.67
CA CYS A 87 2.41 -5.84 -5.48
C CYS A 87 2.97 -6.46 -4.19
N ASP A 88 2.27 -7.40 -3.57
CA ASP A 88 2.69 -7.96 -2.27
C ASP A 88 4.03 -8.70 -2.37
N VAL A 89 4.29 -9.36 -3.49
CA VAL A 89 5.56 -10.03 -3.75
C VAL A 89 6.69 -9.02 -3.87
N GLU A 90 6.49 -7.95 -4.64
CA GLU A 90 7.46 -6.87 -4.81
C GLU A 90 7.76 -6.18 -3.48
N ILE A 91 6.72 -5.81 -2.73
CA ILE A 91 6.85 -5.22 -1.39
C ILE A 91 7.64 -6.16 -0.46
N THR A 92 7.26 -7.43 -0.41
CA THR A 92 7.90 -8.43 0.46
C THR A 92 9.36 -8.61 0.10
N THR A 93 9.67 -8.71 -1.19
CA THR A 93 11.04 -8.88 -1.69
C THR A 93 11.92 -7.69 -1.34
N ASP A 94 11.46 -6.48 -1.64
CA ASP A 94 12.21 -5.26 -1.39
C ASP A 94 12.48 -5.07 0.12
N VAL A 95 11.46 -5.30 0.95
CA VAL A 95 11.58 -5.14 2.40
C VAL A 95 12.55 -6.15 3.01
N LEU A 96 12.59 -7.40 2.52
CA LEU A 96 13.45 -8.44 3.06
C LEU A 96 14.89 -8.37 2.56
N LEU A 97 15.08 -8.03 1.28
CA LEU A 97 16.40 -8.15 0.64
C LEU A 97 17.26 -6.88 0.77
N GLU A 98 16.64 -5.71 0.76
CA GLU A 98 17.40 -4.47 0.60
C GLU A 98 17.82 -3.80 1.91
N ARG A 99 17.38 -4.29 3.10
CA ARG A 99 17.38 -3.44 4.30
C ARG A 99 17.94 -4.08 5.56
N LYS A 100 19.20 -4.46 5.55
CA LYS A 100 19.86 -4.99 6.76
C LYS A 100 20.00 -3.96 7.89
N GLU A 101 20.12 -2.68 7.57
CA GLU A 101 20.41 -1.60 8.53
C GLU A 101 19.19 -0.81 9.02
N ILE A 102 17.97 -1.15 8.57
CA ILE A 102 16.75 -0.47 8.99
C ILE A 102 16.21 -1.10 10.27
N ASP A 103 15.91 -0.29 11.27
CA ASP A 103 15.34 -0.76 12.55
C ASP A 103 13.81 -0.78 12.53
N GLU A 104 13.18 0.11 11.76
CA GLU A 104 11.73 0.26 11.73
C GLU A 104 11.19 0.24 10.29
N ILE A 105 10.16 -0.54 10.05
CA ILE A 105 9.47 -0.64 8.77
C ILE A 105 8.03 -0.18 8.95
N ILE A 106 7.60 0.73 8.08
CA ILE A 106 6.24 1.26 8.07
C ILE A 106 5.52 0.74 6.84
N LEU A 107 4.41 0.00 7.05
CA LEU A 107 3.57 -0.51 5.99
C LEU A 107 2.19 0.15 6.01
N PHE A 108 1.79 0.71 4.88
CA PHE A 108 0.43 1.23 4.68
C PHE A 108 -0.45 0.12 4.08
N THR A 109 -0.91 -0.78 4.92
CA THR A 109 -1.73 -1.93 4.52
C THR A 109 -2.72 -2.33 5.60
N GLY A 110 -3.78 -3.03 5.23
CA GLY A 110 -4.71 -3.71 6.13
C GLY A 110 -4.83 -5.20 5.82
N ASP A 111 -4.03 -5.69 4.87
CA ASP A 111 -4.15 -7.02 4.31
C ASP A 111 -3.46 -8.08 5.18
N SER A 112 -4.22 -9.11 5.56
CA SER A 112 -3.72 -10.25 6.34
C SER A 112 -2.59 -11.03 5.66
N ASP A 113 -2.46 -10.95 4.34
CA ASP A 113 -1.40 -11.64 3.59
C ASP A 113 0.00 -11.19 4.00
N PHE A 114 0.12 -9.98 4.58
CA PHE A 114 1.38 -9.48 5.15
C PHE A 114 1.70 -10.02 6.56
N GLN A 115 0.82 -10.79 7.21
CA GLN A 115 1.07 -11.29 8.56
C GLN A 115 2.39 -12.06 8.66
N TYR A 116 2.66 -12.95 7.70
CA TYR A 116 3.89 -13.73 7.69
C TYR A 116 5.15 -12.85 7.53
N LEU A 117 5.09 -11.84 6.65
CA LEU A 117 6.16 -10.87 6.47
C LEU A 117 6.45 -10.12 7.79
N ILE A 118 5.40 -9.62 8.44
CA ILE A 118 5.52 -8.87 9.71
C ILE A 118 6.21 -9.74 10.76
N ARG A 119 5.80 -11.00 10.90
CA ARG A 119 6.43 -11.94 11.83
C ARG A 119 7.93 -12.13 11.53
N LYS A 120 8.27 -12.35 10.25
CA LYS A 120 9.68 -12.52 9.83
C LYS A 120 10.52 -11.29 10.09
N LEU A 121 10.00 -10.10 9.87
CA LEU A 121 10.69 -8.85 10.18
C LEU A 121 10.94 -8.70 11.69
N LYS A 122 9.96 -9.07 12.51
CA LYS A 122 10.12 -9.07 13.98
C LYS A 122 11.15 -10.12 14.43
N ASP A 123 11.17 -11.31 13.83
CA ASP A 123 12.18 -12.35 14.08
C ASP A 123 13.61 -11.83 13.77
N LEU A 124 13.72 -10.90 12.79
CA LEU A 124 14.97 -10.19 12.44
C LEU A 124 15.24 -8.96 13.33
N GLY A 125 14.50 -8.78 14.42
CA GLY A 125 14.66 -7.66 15.35
C GLY A 125 14.10 -6.33 14.86
N LYS A 126 13.34 -6.30 13.75
CA LYS A 126 12.79 -5.06 13.20
C LYS A 126 11.48 -4.69 13.91
N LYS A 127 11.22 -3.39 14.07
CA LYS A 127 9.89 -2.89 14.44
C LYS A 127 9.03 -2.75 13.18
N VAL A 128 7.79 -3.20 13.25
CA VAL A 128 6.85 -3.05 12.15
C VAL A 128 5.65 -2.23 12.60
N ILE A 129 5.45 -1.08 11.95
CA ILE A 129 4.33 -0.18 12.21
C ILE A 129 3.36 -0.23 11.04
N ILE A 130 2.08 -0.45 11.32
CA ILE A 130 1.02 -0.51 10.33
C ILE A 130 0.20 0.77 10.35
N PHE A 131 0.04 1.40 9.19
CA PHE A 131 -0.93 2.46 8.96
C PHE A 131 -2.09 1.91 8.14
N SER A 132 -3.30 1.96 8.68
CA SER A 132 -4.49 1.48 7.99
C SER A 132 -5.76 2.16 8.50
N SER A 133 -6.89 1.91 7.85
CA SER A 133 -8.20 2.34 8.32
C SER A 133 -8.78 1.32 9.30
N ARG A 134 -9.60 1.80 10.25
CA ARG A 134 -10.45 0.95 11.11
C ARG A 134 -11.34 0.00 10.31
N LYS A 135 -11.71 0.41 9.07
CA LYS A 135 -12.59 -0.34 8.17
C LYS A 135 -11.89 -1.42 7.35
N THR A 136 -10.56 -1.37 7.26
CA THR A 136 -9.81 -2.26 6.32
C THR A 136 -8.68 -3.03 6.95
N ILE A 137 -8.29 -2.71 8.18
CA ILE A 137 -7.24 -3.45 8.88
C ILE A 137 -7.77 -4.80 9.35
N SER A 138 -7.07 -5.88 9.02
CA SER A 138 -7.37 -7.21 9.54
C SER A 138 -6.94 -7.33 11.00
N TRP A 139 -7.58 -8.20 11.75
CA TRP A 139 -7.25 -8.41 13.14
C TRP A 139 -5.91 -9.14 13.31
N GLU A 140 -5.56 -10.01 12.37
CA GLU A 140 -4.30 -10.74 12.34
C GLU A 140 -3.10 -9.79 12.29
N ILE A 141 -3.18 -8.77 11.42
CA ILE A 141 -2.14 -7.74 11.34
C ILE A 141 -2.04 -6.93 12.64
N LYS A 142 -3.17 -6.60 13.26
CA LYS A 142 -3.17 -5.87 14.54
C LYS A 142 -2.42 -6.62 15.64
N LEU A 143 -2.61 -7.94 15.70
CA LEU A 143 -1.94 -8.78 16.70
C LEU A 143 -0.45 -8.93 16.40
N GLU A 144 -0.08 -9.00 15.13
CA GLU A 144 1.30 -9.27 14.73
C GLU A 144 2.18 -8.02 14.75
N ALA A 145 1.64 -6.85 14.39
CA ALA A 145 2.39 -5.60 14.29
C ALA A 145 2.98 -5.15 15.64
N SER A 146 4.14 -4.50 15.61
CA SER A 146 4.70 -3.85 16.80
C SER A 146 3.85 -2.67 17.26
N LYS A 147 3.23 -1.96 16.30
CA LYS A 147 2.28 -0.87 16.51
C LYS A 147 1.38 -0.73 15.30
N TYR A 148 0.15 -0.29 15.50
CA TYR A 148 -0.69 0.16 14.39
C TYR A 148 -1.28 1.54 14.69
N ILE A 149 -1.50 2.32 13.62
CA ILE A 149 -2.04 3.67 13.66
C ILE A 149 -3.20 3.74 12.67
N TYR A 150 -4.34 4.22 13.14
CA TYR A 150 -5.47 4.43 12.26
C TYR A 150 -5.33 5.77 11.51
N LEU A 151 -5.57 5.74 10.21
CA LEU A 151 -5.54 6.93 9.36
C LEU A 151 -6.58 7.97 9.80
N GLU A 152 -7.70 7.49 10.35
CA GLU A 152 -8.75 8.34 10.90
C GLU A 152 -8.27 9.21 12.06
N ASP A 153 -7.35 8.70 12.89
CA ASP A 153 -6.84 9.42 14.08
C ASP A 153 -5.91 10.57 13.72
N ILE A 154 -5.30 10.51 12.53
CA ILE A 154 -4.39 11.53 12.03
C ILE A 154 -4.95 12.28 10.80
N LYS A 155 -6.25 12.12 10.52
CA LYS A 155 -6.92 12.67 9.34
C LYS A 155 -6.63 14.14 9.13
N GLU A 156 -6.79 14.97 10.14
CA GLU A 156 -6.63 16.43 10.04
C GLU A 156 -5.24 16.86 9.57
N VAL A 157 -4.23 16.01 9.85
CA VAL A 157 -2.83 16.28 9.45
C VAL A 157 -2.54 15.82 8.03
N ILE A 158 -3.17 14.71 7.58
CA ILE A 158 -2.80 14.04 6.33
C ILE A 158 -3.84 14.17 5.21
N ILE A 159 -5.00 14.78 5.47
CA ILE A 159 -6.06 14.89 4.46
C ILE A 159 -5.65 15.79 3.28
N ARG A 160 -5.94 15.34 2.07
CA ARG A 160 -5.88 16.14 0.86
C ARG A 160 -7.07 17.11 0.84
N LYS A 161 -6.78 18.39 0.87
CA LYS A 161 -7.76 19.46 0.69
C LYS A 161 -8.10 19.64 -0.79
#